data_1dd18bb24c544de2c6cacb1114b76f6b
#
_entry.id   1dd18bb24c544de2c6cacb1114b76f6b
#
_cell.length_a   1.000
_cell.length_b   1.000
_cell.length_c   1.000
_cell.angle_alpha   90.00
_cell.angle_beta   90.00
_cell.angle_gamma   90.00
#
_symmetry.space_group_name_H-M   'P 1'
#
loop_
_entity.id
_entity.type
_entity.pdbx_description
1 polymer ?
#
loop_
_entity_poly.entity_id
_entity_poly.type
_entity_poly.pdbx_seq_one_letter_code
_entity_poly.pdbx_strand_id
1 'polypeptide(L)'
;GDDETKRDLRVIDVSGLPNEVAGPLTALLARLLFQYKLYQSLEHRQRDPILLVCEEAHRYVPDRGDAEYAAAQAAIRRVAREGRKYGLGLMLVSQRPADIESTVISQCGTWVVLRLTNSADQSHVARFLPDSLAGMTKSLAALGQQEALFVGDAAALPARIRVRSLRQDQLPQSETISFAQGWVEPRLNQEELSEIAKRMCEDYVHTDQPVRDGVPGVGGV
;
A
#
# COMPACT_ATOMS: atom_id res chain seq x y z
N GLY A 1 12.01 3.70 32.73
CA GLY A 1 11.18 4.74 32.18
C GLY A 1 10.78 4.35 30.81
N ASP A 2 9.52 3.93 30.64
CA ASP A 2 8.97 3.63 29.32
C ASP A 2 8.89 4.94 28.56
N ASP A 3 9.54 4.98 27.41
CA ASP A 3 9.54 6.14 26.51
C ASP A 3 8.15 6.23 25.83
N GLU A 4 7.22 6.94 26.47
CA GLU A 4 5.84 7.13 26.01
C GLU A 4 5.74 7.86 24.66
N THR A 5 6.86 8.24 24.06
CA THR A 5 6.92 8.99 22.80
C THR A 5 7.18 8.15 21.56
N LYS A 6 7.46 6.86 21.70
CA LYS A 6 7.71 5.97 20.56
C LYS A 6 6.41 5.65 19.81
N ARG A 7 6.19 6.33 18.70
CA ARG A 7 5.19 5.89 17.71
C ARG A 7 5.66 4.59 17.08
N ASP A 8 4.82 3.57 17.18
CA ASP A 8 5.13 2.24 16.68
C ASP A 8 4.80 2.19 15.17
N LEU A 9 5.82 2.02 14.32
CA LEU A 9 5.67 1.76 12.90
C LEU A 9 5.87 0.26 12.67
N ARG A 10 4.86 -0.41 12.09
CA ARG A 10 4.92 -1.82 11.72
C ARG A 10 4.74 -1.97 10.22
N VAL A 11 5.69 -2.62 9.59
CA VAL A 11 5.64 -2.97 8.17
C VAL A 11 5.30 -4.44 8.06
N ILE A 12 4.28 -4.75 7.26
CA ILE A 12 3.88 -6.12 6.92
C ILE A 12 4.15 -6.28 5.43
N ASP A 13 5.23 -6.98 5.12
CA ASP A 13 5.60 -7.26 3.74
C ASP A 13 4.79 -8.46 3.22
N VAL A 14 4.03 -8.23 2.17
CA VAL A 14 3.20 -9.23 1.50
C VAL A 14 3.65 -9.46 0.05
N SER A 15 4.78 -8.88 -0.35
CA SER A 15 5.26 -8.94 -1.74
C SER A 15 5.61 -10.35 -2.21
N GLY A 16 6.08 -11.20 -1.29
CA GLY A 16 6.42 -12.61 -1.57
C GLY A 16 5.23 -13.59 -1.45
N LEU A 17 4.04 -13.10 -1.09
CA LEU A 17 2.88 -13.99 -0.93
C LEU A 17 2.12 -14.15 -2.25
N PRO A 18 1.62 -15.36 -2.55
CA PRO A 18 0.65 -15.56 -3.62
C PRO A 18 -0.58 -14.67 -3.41
N ASN A 19 -1.22 -14.28 -4.50
CA ASN A 19 -2.39 -13.39 -4.46
C ASN A 19 -3.53 -13.98 -3.62
N GLU A 20 -3.71 -15.30 -3.67
CA GLU A 20 -4.71 -16.05 -2.93
C GLU A 20 -4.55 -15.90 -1.41
N VAL A 21 -3.35 -15.55 -0.94
CA VAL A 21 -3.03 -15.35 0.47
C VAL A 21 -2.99 -13.86 0.83
N ALA A 22 -2.39 -13.03 -0.03
CA ALA A 22 -2.20 -11.61 0.22
C ALA A 22 -3.55 -10.86 0.40
N GLY A 23 -4.55 -11.17 -0.42
CA GLY A 23 -5.88 -10.59 -0.34
C GLY A 23 -6.60 -10.89 0.98
N PRO A 24 -6.81 -12.18 1.35
CA PRO A 24 -7.40 -12.56 2.63
C PRO A 24 -6.65 -12.04 3.85
N LEU A 25 -5.32 -12.04 3.82
CA LEU A 25 -4.50 -11.49 4.91
C LEU A 25 -4.76 -9.99 5.10
N THR A 26 -4.74 -9.22 4.02
CA THR A 26 -5.04 -7.78 4.06
C THR A 26 -6.46 -7.51 4.56
N ALA A 27 -7.44 -8.32 4.13
CA ALA A 27 -8.80 -8.24 4.62
C ALA A 27 -8.89 -8.49 6.13
N LEU A 28 -8.21 -9.53 6.61
CA LEU A 28 -8.18 -9.88 8.03
C LEU A 28 -7.56 -8.77 8.86
N LEU A 29 -6.41 -8.25 8.44
CA LEU A 29 -5.72 -7.16 9.13
C LEU A 29 -6.58 -5.88 9.21
N ALA A 30 -7.17 -5.45 8.10
CA ALA A 30 -8.04 -4.28 8.09
C ALA A 30 -9.28 -4.46 8.99
N ARG A 31 -9.88 -5.67 9.00
CA ARG A 31 -11.03 -6.00 9.86
C ARG A 31 -10.64 -6.04 11.33
N LEU A 32 -9.52 -6.64 11.68
CA LEU A 32 -9.03 -6.70 13.06
C LEU A 32 -8.72 -5.32 13.61
N LEU A 33 -8.03 -4.47 12.84
CA LEU A 33 -7.76 -3.08 13.23
C LEU A 33 -9.06 -2.30 13.44
N PHE A 34 -10.03 -2.46 12.52
CA PHE A 34 -11.32 -1.79 12.68
C PHE A 34 -12.08 -2.28 13.92
N GLN A 35 -12.12 -3.59 14.17
CA GLN A 35 -12.74 -4.16 15.37
C GLN A 35 -12.04 -3.70 16.64
N TYR A 36 -10.72 -3.74 16.70
CA TYR A 36 -9.94 -3.24 17.82
C TYR A 36 -10.33 -1.81 18.17
N LYS A 37 -10.42 -0.93 17.17
CA LYS A 37 -10.84 0.46 17.37
C LYS A 37 -12.32 0.59 17.75
N LEU A 38 -13.18 -0.27 17.24
CA LEU A 38 -14.61 -0.26 17.54
C LEU A 38 -14.89 -0.54 19.03
N TYR A 39 -14.14 -1.46 19.63
CA TYR A 39 -14.32 -1.85 21.04
C TYR A 39 -13.63 -0.91 22.03
N GLN A 40 -12.79 0.02 21.60
CA GLN A 40 -12.19 1.02 22.48
C GLN A 40 -13.21 2.06 22.94
N SER A 41 -13.05 2.55 24.19
CA SER A 41 -13.73 3.75 24.67
C SER A 41 -13.33 4.99 23.88
N LEU A 42 -14.09 6.06 23.96
CA LEU A 42 -13.77 7.34 23.29
C LEU A 42 -12.38 7.86 23.71
N GLU A 43 -12.08 7.80 25.00
CA GLU A 43 -10.79 8.22 25.55
C GLU A 43 -9.63 7.41 24.96
N HIS A 44 -9.77 6.07 24.90
CA HIS A 44 -8.74 5.21 24.34
C HIS A 44 -8.54 5.48 22.83
N ARG A 45 -9.61 5.71 22.07
CA ARG A 45 -9.51 6.06 20.64
C ARG A 45 -8.71 7.34 20.40
N GLN A 46 -8.88 8.35 21.28
CA GLN A 46 -8.16 9.62 21.17
C GLN A 46 -6.67 9.48 21.49
N ARG A 47 -6.32 8.60 22.44
CA ARG A 47 -4.93 8.37 22.86
C ARG A 47 -4.15 7.43 21.96
N ASP A 48 -4.84 6.59 21.19
CA ASP A 48 -4.25 5.54 20.35
C ASP A 48 -4.77 5.66 18.89
N PRO A 49 -4.47 6.75 18.15
CA PRO A 49 -4.82 6.85 16.74
C PRO A 49 -3.96 5.89 15.90
N ILE A 50 -4.60 5.19 14.96
CA ILE A 50 -3.92 4.27 14.04
C ILE A 50 -4.08 4.80 12.62
N LEU A 51 -3.00 4.75 11.82
CA LEU A 51 -3.02 4.98 10.39
C LEU A 51 -2.69 3.68 9.66
N LEU A 52 -3.65 3.16 8.91
CA LEU A 52 -3.43 2.05 7.99
C LEU A 52 -2.94 2.59 6.65
N VAL A 53 -1.72 2.23 6.27
CA VAL A 53 -1.14 2.58 4.97
C VAL A 53 -1.21 1.37 4.05
N CYS A 54 -1.86 1.53 2.90
CA CYS A 54 -1.96 0.50 1.87
C CYS A 54 -1.10 0.92 0.67
N GLU A 55 0.09 0.32 0.56
CA GLU A 55 0.96 0.43 -0.61
C GLU A 55 0.37 -0.37 -1.77
N GLU A 56 0.56 0.11 -3.01
CA GLU A 56 -0.01 -0.47 -4.22
C GLU A 56 -1.53 -0.74 -4.09
N ALA A 57 -2.25 0.27 -3.58
CA ALA A 57 -3.65 0.16 -3.17
C ALA A 57 -4.58 -0.40 -4.27
N HIS A 58 -4.24 -0.20 -5.56
CA HIS A 58 -4.99 -0.76 -6.68
C HIS A 58 -5.06 -2.30 -6.67
N ARG A 59 -4.15 -2.99 -5.96
CA ARG A 59 -4.20 -4.45 -5.77
C ARG A 59 -5.30 -4.88 -4.81
N TYR A 60 -5.62 -4.06 -3.80
CA TYR A 60 -6.53 -4.42 -2.71
C TYR A 60 -7.92 -3.81 -2.87
N VAL A 61 -8.02 -2.69 -3.58
CA VAL A 61 -9.28 -1.99 -3.85
C VAL A 61 -9.40 -1.63 -5.33
N PRO A 62 -9.36 -2.62 -6.24
CA PRO A 62 -9.45 -2.37 -7.66
C PRO A 62 -10.83 -1.82 -8.05
N ASP A 63 -10.89 -0.97 -9.07
CA ASP A 63 -12.14 -0.43 -9.61
C ASP A 63 -13.03 -1.53 -10.20
N ARG A 64 -12.40 -2.51 -10.86
CA ARG A 64 -13.05 -3.73 -11.32
C ARG A 64 -12.62 -4.86 -10.40
N GLY A 65 -13.52 -5.27 -9.52
CA GLY A 65 -13.22 -6.27 -8.51
C GLY A 65 -12.95 -7.65 -9.11
N ASP A 66 -11.73 -8.16 -8.94
CA ASP A 66 -11.51 -9.58 -8.97
C ASP A 66 -12.12 -10.20 -7.72
N ALA A 67 -12.79 -11.33 -7.87
CA ALA A 67 -13.41 -12.05 -6.74
C ALA A 67 -12.37 -12.39 -5.64
N GLU A 68 -11.12 -12.52 -6.00
CA GLU A 68 -9.97 -12.82 -5.15
C GLU A 68 -9.73 -11.75 -4.07
N TYR A 69 -9.98 -10.48 -4.37
CA TYR A 69 -9.77 -9.35 -3.45
C TYR A 69 -11.06 -8.79 -2.83
N ALA A 70 -12.21 -9.37 -3.11
CA ALA A 70 -13.51 -8.85 -2.66
C ALA A 70 -13.58 -8.63 -1.14
N ALA A 71 -12.99 -9.53 -0.35
CA ALA A 71 -12.96 -9.42 1.11
C ALA A 71 -12.05 -8.25 1.58
N ALA A 72 -10.89 -8.06 0.96
CA ALA A 72 -9.99 -6.94 1.25
C ALA A 72 -10.64 -5.61 0.86
N GLN A 73 -11.23 -5.55 -0.32
CA GLN A 73 -11.95 -4.39 -0.82
C GLN A 73 -13.09 -3.98 0.13
N ALA A 74 -13.91 -4.92 0.59
CA ALA A 74 -15.00 -4.64 1.54
C ALA A 74 -14.46 -4.11 2.88
N ALA A 75 -13.37 -4.68 3.40
CA ALA A 75 -12.77 -4.27 4.66
C ALA A 75 -12.17 -2.86 4.57
N ILE A 76 -11.40 -2.56 3.51
CA ILE A 76 -10.78 -1.25 3.30
C ILE A 76 -11.85 -0.19 3.02
N ARG A 77 -12.89 -0.52 2.24
CA ARG A 77 -14.04 0.36 2.02
C ARG A 77 -14.73 0.76 3.33
N ARG A 78 -14.86 -0.17 4.27
CA ARG A 78 -15.40 0.12 5.59
C ARG A 78 -14.49 1.06 6.39
N VAL A 79 -13.18 0.82 6.38
CA VAL A 79 -12.20 1.73 7.02
C VAL A 79 -12.28 3.13 6.41
N ALA A 80 -12.35 3.24 5.09
CA ALA A 80 -12.47 4.53 4.40
C ALA A 80 -13.71 5.32 4.84
N ARG A 81 -14.87 4.67 4.97
CA ARG A 81 -16.15 5.32 5.31
C ARG A 81 -16.28 5.65 6.79
N GLU A 82 -15.83 4.77 7.66
CA GLU A 82 -16.16 4.81 9.08
C GLU A 82 -14.94 4.98 9.99
N GLY A 83 -13.73 4.69 9.51
CA GLY A 83 -12.51 4.60 10.33
C GLY A 83 -12.25 5.87 11.13
N ARG A 84 -12.41 7.05 10.52
CA ARG A 84 -12.20 8.35 11.16
C ARG A 84 -12.97 8.50 12.48
N LYS A 85 -14.19 8.01 12.54
CA LYS A 85 -15.04 8.04 13.76
C LYS A 85 -14.43 7.26 14.91
N TYR A 86 -13.62 6.25 14.60
CA TYR A 86 -13.03 5.34 15.58
C TYR A 86 -11.52 5.59 15.79
N GLY A 87 -10.97 6.65 15.19
CA GLY A 87 -9.54 6.94 15.28
C GLY A 87 -8.66 6.02 14.43
N LEU A 88 -9.24 5.46 13.35
CA LEU A 88 -8.53 4.68 12.33
C LEU A 88 -8.49 5.48 11.03
N GLY A 89 -7.31 6.00 10.67
CA GLY A 89 -7.05 6.66 9.41
C GLY A 89 -6.69 5.64 8.32
N LEU A 90 -6.93 6.02 7.06
CA LEU A 90 -6.53 5.26 5.89
C LEU A 90 -5.68 6.14 4.98
N MET A 91 -4.55 5.61 4.54
CA MET A 91 -3.71 6.19 3.49
C MET A 91 -3.56 5.20 2.36
N LEU A 92 -3.94 5.61 1.16
CA LEU A 92 -3.77 4.82 -0.06
C LEU A 92 -2.57 5.36 -0.82
N VAL A 93 -1.66 4.49 -1.20
CA VAL A 93 -0.50 4.80 -2.04
C VAL A 93 -0.60 3.97 -3.31
N SER A 94 -0.54 4.60 -4.46
CA SER A 94 -0.64 3.90 -5.74
C SER A 94 0.01 4.69 -6.88
N GLN A 95 0.58 3.96 -7.82
CA GLN A 95 1.07 4.49 -9.10
C GLN A 95 -0.05 4.52 -10.15
N ARG A 96 -1.19 3.86 -9.89
CA ARG A 96 -2.33 3.71 -10.80
C ARG A 96 -3.63 4.15 -10.13
N PRO A 97 -3.82 5.45 -9.92
CA PRO A 97 -5.04 5.94 -9.27
C PRO A 97 -6.31 5.63 -10.07
N ALA A 98 -6.24 5.51 -11.39
CA ALA A 98 -7.39 5.14 -12.22
C ALA A 98 -7.88 3.70 -11.99
N ASP A 99 -7.01 2.82 -11.49
CA ASP A 99 -7.35 1.43 -11.22
C ASP A 99 -7.91 1.22 -9.78
N ILE A 100 -8.03 2.28 -8.98
CA ILE A 100 -8.60 2.20 -7.62
C ILE A 100 -10.10 2.53 -7.65
N GLU A 101 -10.87 1.78 -6.86
CA GLU A 101 -12.31 1.97 -6.69
C GLU A 101 -12.69 3.41 -6.34
N SER A 102 -13.49 4.03 -7.18
CA SER A 102 -13.92 5.44 -7.05
C SER A 102 -14.64 5.73 -5.73
N THR A 103 -15.38 4.75 -5.16
CA THR A 103 -16.06 4.92 -3.88
C THR A 103 -15.11 5.01 -2.69
N VAL A 104 -13.94 4.39 -2.76
CA VAL A 104 -12.90 4.48 -1.73
C VAL A 104 -12.12 5.77 -1.88
N ILE A 105 -11.73 6.11 -3.11
CA ILE A 105 -11.02 7.35 -3.43
C ILE A 105 -11.83 8.59 -3.02
N SER A 106 -13.14 8.60 -3.24
CA SER A 106 -14.01 9.71 -2.87
C SER A 106 -14.08 10.02 -1.38
N GLN A 107 -13.63 9.08 -0.53
CA GLN A 107 -13.51 9.29 0.92
C GLN A 107 -12.17 9.94 1.32
N CYS A 108 -11.23 10.08 0.40
CA CYS A 108 -9.94 10.70 0.65
C CYS A 108 -10.08 12.23 0.65
N GLY A 109 -10.02 12.84 1.83
CA GLY A 109 -10.12 14.30 1.98
C GLY A 109 -8.81 15.05 1.67
N THR A 110 -7.67 14.35 1.59
CA THR A 110 -6.35 14.95 1.37
C THR A 110 -5.57 14.17 0.32
N TRP A 111 -4.90 14.90 -0.56
CA TRP A 111 -4.17 14.35 -1.68
C TRP A 111 -2.75 14.87 -1.75
N VAL A 112 -1.82 13.96 -1.99
CA VAL A 112 -0.43 14.26 -2.37
C VAL A 112 -0.20 13.62 -3.72
N VAL A 113 -0.24 14.41 -4.79
CA VAL A 113 -0.14 13.94 -6.16
C VAL A 113 1.25 14.26 -6.70
N LEU A 114 2.07 13.23 -6.88
CA LEU A 114 3.36 13.33 -7.56
C LEU A 114 3.16 13.37 -9.08
N ARG A 115 4.26 13.36 -9.83
CA ARG A 115 4.20 13.39 -11.30
C ARG A 115 3.39 12.22 -11.86
N LEU A 116 2.36 12.54 -12.62
CA LEU A 116 1.56 11.59 -13.39
C LEU A 116 1.71 11.90 -14.88
N THR A 117 2.17 10.93 -15.66
CA THR A 117 2.36 11.08 -17.12
C THR A 117 1.22 10.50 -17.92
N ASN A 118 0.48 9.54 -17.38
CA ASN A 118 -0.66 8.91 -18.03
C ASN A 118 -1.89 9.82 -17.96
N SER A 119 -2.51 10.09 -19.10
CA SER A 119 -3.69 10.97 -19.21
C SER A 119 -4.94 10.39 -18.53
N ALA A 120 -5.09 9.07 -18.47
CA ALA A 120 -6.21 8.41 -17.79
C ALA A 120 -6.12 8.67 -16.27
N ASP A 121 -4.93 8.50 -15.69
CA ASP A 121 -4.67 8.75 -14.27
C ASP A 121 -4.85 10.24 -13.92
N GLN A 122 -4.35 11.14 -14.77
CA GLN A 122 -4.54 12.59 -14.60
C GLN A 122 -6.03 12.96 -14.59
N SER A 123 -6.79 12.43 -15.56
CA SER A 123 -8.22 12.67 -15.68
C SER A 123 -9.00 12.08 -14.51
N HIS A 124 -8.57 10.92 -14.01
CA HIS A 124 -9.19 10.27 -12.86
C HIS A 124 -8.99 11.11 -11.60
N VAL A 125 -7.74 11.51 -11.29
CA VAL A 125 -7.43 12.36 -10.14
C VAL A 125 -8.17 13.70 -10.22
N ALA A 126 -8.23 14.32 -11.42
CA ALA A 126 -8.90 15.60 -11.62
C ALA A 126 -10.38 15.57 -11.23
N ARG A 127 -11.08 14.44 -11.32
CA ARG A 127 -12.50 14.31 -10.94
C ARG A 127 -12.75 14.47 -9.44
N PHE A 128 -11.74 14.20 -8.61
CA PHE A 128 -11.85 14.26 -7.15
C PHE A 128 -11.29 15.56 -6.56
N LEU A 129 -10.68 16.38 -7.40
CA LEU A 129 -10.15 17.68 -7.00
C LEU A 129 -11.15 18.79 -7.35
N PRO A 130 -11.22 19.88 -6.56
CA PRO A 130 -12.07 21.02 -6.88
C PRO A 130 -11.78 21.62 -8.27
N ASP A 131 -12.80 22.07 -8.97
CA ASP A 131 -12.69 22.70 -10.30
C ASP A 131 -11.73 23.89 -10.33
N SER A 132 -11.60 24.61 -9.22
CA SER A 132 -10.63 25.69 -9.05
C SER A 132 -9.18 25.26 -9.25
N LEU A 133 -8.90 23.95 -9.19
CA LEU A 133 -7.56 23.37 -9.37
C LEU A 133 -7.30 22.83 -10.78
N ALA A 134 -8.23 22.99 -11.71
CA ALA A 134 -8.10 22.49 -13.09
C ALA A 134 -6.82 22.98 -13.80
N GLY A 135 -6.34 24.18 -13.48
CA GLY A 135 -5.05 24.68 -13.98
C GLY A 135 -3.84 23.93 -13.42
N MET A 136 -3.91 23.52 -12.14
CA MET A 136 -2.83 22.82 -11.46
C MET A 136 -2.77 21.34 -11.89
N THR A 137 -3.91 20.70 -12.14
CA THR A 137 -3.96 19.31 -12.60
C THR A 137 -3.34 19.14 -13.99
N LYS A 138 -3.43 20.14 -14.86
CA LYS A 138 -2.75 20.13 -16.16
C LYS A 138 -1.23 20.13 -16.06
N SER A 139 -0.67 20.59 -14.94
CA SER A 139 0.78 20.59 -14.69
C SER A 139 1.33 19.30 -14.07
N LEU A 140 0.48 18.30 -13.78
CA LEU A 140 0.92 17.05 -13.14
C LEU A 140 1.99 16.30 -13.93
N ALA A 141 1.94 16.33 -15.27
CA ALA A 141 2.96 15.73 -16.11
C ALA A 141 4.30 16.47 -16.07
N ALA A 142 4.29 17.77 -15.78
CA ALA A 142 5.45 18.64 -15.75
C ALA A 142 6.09 18.75 -14.36
N LEU A 143 5.55 18.07 -13.35
CA LEU A 143 6.17 18.04 -12.02
C LEU A 143 7.56 17.40 -12.10
N GLY A 144 8.53 18.05 -11.46
CA GLY A 144 9.89 17.54 -11.33
C GLY A 144 9.97 16.38 -10.32
N GLN A 145 11.16 15.80 -10.22
CA GLN A 145 11.45 14.84 -9.18
C GLN A 145 11.29 15.50 -7.79
N GLN A 146 10.67 14.77 -6.84
CA GLN A 146 10.36 15.26 -5.49
C GLN A 146 9.32 16.39 -5.43
N GLU A 147 8.70 16.76 -6.52
CA GLU A 147 7.62 17.74 -6.52
C GLU A 147 6.26 17.04 -6.45
N ALA A 148 5.35 17.62 -5.70
CA ALA A 148 3.99 17.14 -5.56
C ALA A 148 3.00 18.31 -5.49
N LEU A 149 1.77 18.02 -5.88
CA LEU A 149 0.61 18.85 -5.58
C LEU A 149 0.01 18.37 -4.26
N PHE A 150 -0.09 19.24 -3.26
CA PHE A 150 -0.71 18.99 -1.97
C PHE A 150 -2.03 19.76 -1.85
N VAL A 151 -3.13 19.02 -1.70
CA VAL A 151 -4.48 19.58 -1.73
C VAL A 151 -5.43 18.83 -0.78
N GLY A 152 -6.52 19.48 -0.41
CA GLY A 152 -7.59 18.90 0.41
C GLY A 152 -7.58 19.38 1.86
N ASP A 153 -8.27 18.65 2.73
CA ASP A 153 -8.59 19.09 4.10
C ASP A 153 -7.37 19.38 4.97
N ALA A 154 -6.25 18.70 4.74
CA ALA A 154 -5.01 18.92 5.50
C ALA A 154 -4.16 20.07 4.92
N ALA A 155 -4.51 20.61 3.77
CA ALA A 155 -3.80 21.72 3.14
C ALA A 155 -4.57 23.02 3.40
N ALA A 156 -3.95 23.99 4.09
CA ALA A 156 -4.56 25.30 4.29
C ALA A 156 -4.88 25.99 2.95
N LEU A 157 -4.03 25.77 1.95
CA LEU A 157 -4.22 26.20 0.56
C LEU A 157 -3.64 25.10 -0.35
N PRO A 158 -4.24 24.87 -1.54
CA PRO A 158 -3.64 24.03 -2.56
C PRO A 158 -2.25 24.55 -2.91
N ALA A 159 -1.25 23.68 -2.85
CA ALA A 159 0.14 24.10 -3.05
C ALA A 159 0.94 23.07 -3.83
N ARG A 160 1.84 23.55 -4.70
CA ARG A 160 2.94 22.73 -5.19
C ARG A 160 4.02 22.75 -4.12
N ILE A 161 4.38 21.55 -3.67
CA ILE A 161 5.38 21.35 -2.62
C ILE A 161 6.58 20.60 -3.18
N ARG A 162 7.71 20.74 -2.51
CA ARG A 162 8.89 19.91 -2.75
C ARG A 162 9.15 19.04 -1.53
N VAL A 163 9.14 17.72 -1.74
CA VAL A 163 9.49 16.76 -0.71
C VAL A 163 10.99 16.86 -0.43
N ARG A 164 11.37 16.88 0.83
CA ARG A 164 12.78 16.95 1.23
C ARG A 164 13.57 15.76 0.70
N SER A 165 14.82 16.00 0.32
CA SER A 165 15.75 14.91 0.00
C SER A 165 16.08 14.11 1.25
N LEU A 166 16.15 12.79 1.10
CA LEU A 166 16.62 11.91 2.15
C LEU A 166 18.16 11.85 2.13
N ARG A 167 18.75 11.64 3.28
CA ARG A 167 20.19 11.33 3.37
C ARG A 167 20.42 9.90 2.89
N GLN A 168 21.68 9.60 2.53
CA GLN A 168 22.08 8.28 2.02
C GLN A 168 21.67 7.13 2.98
N ASP A 169 21.83 7.37 4.30
CA ASP A 169 21.46 6.43 5.37
C ASP A 169 19.95 6.25 5.57
N GLN A 170 19.15 7.10 4.96
CA GLN A 170 17.68 7.09 5.03
C GLN A 170 17.03 6.57 3.75
N LEU A 171 17.84 6.32 2.70
CA LEU A 171 17.32 5.78 1.45
C LEU A 171 16.86 4.35 1.65
N PRO A 172 15.73 3.94 1.06
CA PRO A 172 15.35 2.53 1.05
C PRO A 172 16.44 1.72 0.37
N GLN A 173 16.79 0.57 0.94
CA GLN A 173 17.72 -0.38 0.33
C GLN A 173 17.02 -1.13 -0.82
N SER A 174 16.48 -0.39 -1.77
CA SER A 174 16.02 -0.98 -3.01
C SER A 174 17.23 -1.05 -3.94
N GLU A 175 17.74 -2.23 -4.14
CA GLU A 175 18.78 -2.50 -5.13
C GLU A 175 18.18 -2.29 -6.53
N THR A 176 18.18 -1.07 -6.98
CA THR A 176 17.88 -0.79 -8.39
C THR A 176 19.08 -1.22 -9.21
N ILE A 177 18.95 -2.34 -9.89
CA ILE A 177 19.99 -2.87 -10.77
C ILE A 177 20.28 -1.85 -11.86
N SER A 178 21.55 -1.42 -11.97
CA SER A 178 22.00 -0.60 -13.09
C SER A 178 22.19 -1.48 -14.33
N PHE A 179 21.22 -1.51 -15.22
CA PHE A 179 21.31 -2.26 -16.47
C PHE A 179 22.54 -1.86 -17.30
N ALA A 180 22.88 -0.57 -17.35
CA ALA A 180 24.04 -0.09 -18.08
C ALA A 180 25.34 -0.68 -17.53
N GLN A 181 25.44 -0.83 -16.21
CA GLN A 181 26.60 -1.39 -15.55
C GLN A 181 26.64 -2.91 -15.72
N GLY A 182 25.50 -3.60 -15.54
CA GLY A 182 25.41 -5.04 -15.69
C GLY A 182 25.65 -5.53 -17.13
N TRP A 183 25.46 -4.69 -18.15
CA TRP A 183 25.81 -5.07 -19.54
C TRP A 183 27.29 -4.98 -19.85
N VAL A 184 28.06 -4.26 -19.06
CA VAL A 184 29.51 -4.11 -19.22
C VAL A 184 30.27 -5.16 -18.39
N GLU A 185 29.64 -5.65 -17.32
CA GLU A 185 30.23 -6.66 -16.45
C GLU A 185 30.23 -8.07 -17.10
N PRO A 186 31.18 -8.93 -16.71
CA PRO A 186 31.22 -10.31 -17.23
C PRO A 186 29.94 -11.06 -16.82
N ARG A 187 29.46 -11.91 -17.74
CA ARG A 187 28.30 -12.77 -17.50
C ARG A 187 28.57 -13.76 -16.36
N LEU A 188 27.50 -14.21 -15.71
CA LEU A 188 27.57 -15.28 -14.73
C LEU A 188 28.29 -16.51 -15.30
N ASN A 189 29.15 -17.12 -14.49
CA ASN A 189 29.83 -18.35 -14.85
C ASN A 189 28.91 -19.59 -14.60
N GLN A 190 29.39 -20.77 -15.02
CA GLN A 190 28.61 -22.00 -14.94
C GLN A 190 28.28 -22.45 -13.49
N GLU A 191 29.16 -22.13 -12.53
CA GLU A 191 28.97 -22.48 -11.11
C GLU A 191 27.87 -21.58 -10.50
N GLU A 192 27.92 -20.28 -10.76
CA GLU A 192 26.90 -19.32 -10.30
C GLU A 192 25.52 -19.64 -10.88
N LEU A 193 25.45 -20.01 -12.16
CA LEU A 193 24.20 -20.47 -12.80
C LEU A 193 23.66 -21.75 -12.15
N SER A 194 24.54 -22.70 -11.84
CA SER A 194 24.15 -23.94 -11.19
C SER A 194 23.65 -23.72 -9.77
N GLU A 195 24.24 -22.82 -9.02
CA GLU A 195 23.80 -22.46 -7.68
C GLU A 195 22.42 -21.78 -7.70
N ILE A 196 22.19 -20.86 -8.66
CA ILE A 196 20.88 -20.23 -8.85
C ILE A 196 19.81 -21.28 -9.18
N ALA A 197 20.12 -22.19 -10.11
CA ALA A 197 19.19 -23.25 -10.48
C ALA A 197 18.85 -24.17 -9.28
N LYS A 198 19.83 -24.48 -8.43
CA LYS A 198 19.61 -25.25 -7.21
C LYS A 198 18.68 -24.54 -6.24
N ARG A 199 18.88 -23.26 -5.97
CA ARG A 199 17.98 -22.44 -5.11
C ARG A 199 16.56 -22.41 -5.67
N MET A 200 16.40 -22.23 -6.98
CA MET A 200 15.08 -22.26 -7.63
C MET A 200 14.36 -23.59 -7.40
N CYS A 201 15.09 -24.71 -7.48
CA CYS A 201 14.51 -26.04 -7.22
C CYS A 201 14.15 -26.23 -5.73
N GLU A 202 14.96 -25.73 -4.82
CA GLU A 202 14.70 -25.82 -3.37
C GLU A 202 13.43 -25.04 -2.97
N ASP A 203 13.26 -23.84 -3.48
CA ASP A 203 12.05 -23.03 -3.26
C ASP A 203 10.79 -23.69 -3.84
N TYR A 204 10.90 -24.34 -5.00
CA TYR A 204 9.78 -25.03 -5.65
C TYR A 204 9.30 -26.24 -4.83
N VAL A 205 10.22 -26.97 -4.17
CA VAL A 205 9.89 -28.14 -3.32
C VAL A 205 9.16 -27.70 -2.05
N HIS A 206 9.42 -26.50 -1.53
CA HIS A 206 8.74 -25.99 -0.34
C HIS A 206 7.32 -25.48 -0.60
N THR A 207 7.00 -25.07 -1.84
CA THR A 207 5.66 -24.60 -2.21
C THR A 207 4.70 -25.75 -2.56
N ASP A 208 5.22 -26.94 -2.87
CA ASP A 208 4.42 -28.08 -3.36
C ASP A 208 4.16 -29.17 -2.27
N GLN A 209 4.45 -28.90 -0.99
CA GLN A 209 4.02 -29.78 0.07
C GLN A 209 2.52 -29.62 0.33
N PRO A 210 1.69 -30.67 0.07
CA PRO A 210 0.27 -30.60 0.43
C PRO A 210 0.17 -30.40 1.94
N VAL A 211 -0.68 -29.44 2.34
CA VAL A 211 -1.08 -29.25 3.74
C VAL A 211 -1.48 -30.60 4.29
N ARG A 212 -0.68 -31.17 5.19
CA ARG A 212 -1.04 -32.42 5.88
C ARG A 212 -2.30 -32.13 6.71
N ASP A 213 -3.40 -32.69 6.28
CA ASP A 213 -4.64 -32.75 7.04
C ASP A 213 -4.40 -33.53 8.36
N GLY A 214 -4.05 -32.75 9.38
CA GLY A 214 -3.99 -33.22 10.76
C GLY A 214 -5.22 -32.75 11.50
N VAL A 215 -6.39 -33.30 11.20
CA VAL A 215 -7.56 -33.18 12.09
C VAL A 215 -7.39 -34.27 13.15
N PRO A 216 -7.20 -33.94 14.44
CA PRO A 216 -7.33 -34.92 15.51
C PRO A 216 -8.81 -35.26 15.64
N GLY A 217 -9.13 -36.55 15.47
CA GLY A 217 -10.46 -37.07 15.65
C GLY A 217 -11.03 -36.76 17.03
N VAL A 218 -12.20 -36.16 17.05
CA VAL A 218 -13.05 -36.06 18.25
C VAL A 218 -13.63 -37.46 18.48
N GLY A 219 -13.00 -38.21 19.43
CA GLY A 219 -13.55 -39.43 19.97
C GLY A 219 -14.81 -39.11 20.77
N GLY A 220 -15.87 -39.88 20.48
CA GLY A 220 -17.13 -39.77 21.19
C GLY A 220 -17.05 -40.29 22.64
N VAL A 221 -17.87 -39.74 23.45
CA VAL A 221 -18.86 -40.38 24.38
C VAL A 221 -19.99 -39.36 24.57
#